data_312a427589ef03d7ab07d0db2a61d2ba
#
_entry.id   312a427589ef03d7ab07d0db2a61d2ba
#
_cell.length_a   1.000
_cell.length_b   1.000
_cell.length_c   1.000
_cell.angle_alpha   90.00
_cell.angle_beta   90.00
_cell.angle_gamma   90.00
#
_symmetry.space_group_name_H-M   'P 1'
#
loop_
_entity.id
_entity.type
_entity.pdbx_description
1 polymer ?
#
loop_
_entity_poly.entity_id
_entity_poly.type
_entity_poly.pdbx_seq_one_letter_code
_entity_poly.pdbx_strand_id
1 'polypeptide(L)'
;MFRYFLIVFLSLTLWACGSDEGAEIAPSGTAYWNNSSSVAAQKGNAAIRMEGTAGTQWQAEITEGSEWCSFSLSSKIATKEGTLVEGMNVLYVYYSDNINDAQRQATVTVSFAGGKQTVLTLSQKGQVNSPEFSTSWAEIPAYKEGTNFQYVTHYVNLNGKEVRNYSMCYDKSHKGALWVAYPLHSCYIGGLDRTDEWIYDPDIAEEYQIFVAKAYKEYPAYDRGHQIPSADRTMTREMNAQTFYFSNQTPQTGKGLNQSIWMNLEDKLRKSYMCSDTLYVETGAYYGNASKQATDNNGVKVDVPTHYFKVLLRTKSGVSGKWVNQCDASQLQTIGFWLENKAYSESQPSKAICKKVSEIEQLTGFTFFPGIPQEVKNDFNAIEWNLN
;
A
#
# COMPACT_ATOMS: atom_id res chain seq x y z
N MET A 1 -45.48 10.98 10.39
CA MET A 1 -46.09 11.87 9.37
C MET A 1 -44.91 12.23 8.42
N PHE A 2 -44.70 11.38 7.43
CA PHE A 2 -43.59 11.53 6.47
C PHE A 2 -44.01 12.50 5.36
N ARG A 3 -43.25 13.58 5.18
CA ARG A 3 -43.38 14.49 4.03
C ARG A 3 -42.40 14.07 2.95
N TYR A 4 -42.95 13.48 1.90
CA TYR A 4 -42.21 13.31 0.62
C TYR A 4 -42.15 14.70 -0.07
N PHE A 5 -40.94 15.20 -0.32
CA PHE A 5 -40.73 16.31 -1.25
C PHE A 5 -40.55 15.70 -2.65
N LEU A 6 -41.59 15.87 -3.46
CA LEU A 6 -41.54 15.54 -4.88
C LEU A 6 -40.93 16.74 -5.63
N ILE A 7 -39.71 16.65 -6.09
CA ILE A 7 -39.12 17.66 -6.98
C ILE A 7 -39.55 17.33 -8.41
N VAL A 8 -40.46 18.11 -8.94
CA VAL A 8 -40.89 18.01 -10.34
C VAL A 8 -39.93 18.81 -11.18
N PHE A 9 -39.16 18.12 -12.04
CA PHE A 9 -38.41 18.77 -13.10
C PHE A 9 -39.34 19.17 -14.23
N LEU A 10 -39.50 20.49 -14.44
CA LEU A 10 -40.26 21.04 -15.55
C LEU A 10 -39.36 21.05 -16.80
N SER A 11 -39.61 20.14 -17.74
CA SER A 11 -38.97 20.13 -19.04
C SER A 11 -39.64 21.15 -19.97
N LEU A 12 -38.97 22.24 -20.26
CA LEU A 12 -39.37 23.15 -21.37
C LEU A 12 -38.84 22.57 -22.70
N THR A 13 -39.74 22.03 -23.49
CA THR A 13 -39.45 21.70 -24.89
C THR A 13 -39.64 22.95 -25.74
N LEU A 14 -38.56 23.53 -26.21
CA LEU A 14 -38.58 24.51 -27.35
C LEU A 14 -38.30 23.75 -28.63
N TRP A 15 -39.28 23.69 -29.51
CA TRP A 15 -39.09 23.23 -30.89
C TRP A 15 -38.47 24.40 -31.71
N ALA A 16 -37.29 24.19 -32.25
CA ALA A 16 -36.75 25.00 -33.35
C ALA A 16 -36.21 24.05 -34.43
N CYS A 17 -36.65 24.27 -35.66
CA CYS A 17 -36.23 23.53 -36.84
C CYS A 17 -34.85 24.02 -37.34
N GLY A 18 -33.99 23.06 -37.69
CA GLY A 18 -33.07 23.13 -38.81
C GLY A 18 -31.66 23.63 -38.55
N SER A 19 -30.73 22.70 -38.50
CA SER A 19 -29.41 22.63 -39.17
C SER A 19 -28.61 21.49 -38.54
N ASP A 20 -27.73 20.86 -39.29
CA ASP A 20 -26.84 19.76 -38.87
C ASP A 20 -26.11 20.07 -37.55
N GLU A 21 -26.67 19.63 -36.43
CA GLU A 21 -25.99 19.67 -35.13
C GLU A 21 -25.49 18.29 -34.83
N GLY A 22 -24.20 18.19 -34.57
CA GLY A 22 -23.56 16.99 -34.10
C GLY A 22 -24.34 16.39 -32.92
N ALA A 23 -24.53 15.08 -32.92
CA ALA A 23 -25.27 14.36 -31.88
C ALA A 23 -24.79 14.81 -30.49
N GLU A 24 -25.68 15.49 -29.75
CA GLU A 24 -25.43 15.92 -28.38
C GLU A 24 -25.12 14.65 -27.55
N ILE A 25 -23.88 14.51 -27.11
CA ILE A 25 -23.46 13.34 -26.30
C ILE A 25 -24.26 13.41 -25.00
N ALA A 26 -25.13 12.44 -24.79
CA ALA A 26 -25.95 12.39 -23.58
C ALA A 26 -25.04 12.37 -22.33
N PRO A 27 -25.35 13.16 -21.29
CA PRO A 27 -24.60 13.18 -20.06
C PRO A 27 -24.50 11.77 -19.48
N SER A 28 -23.28 11.30 -19.19
CA SER A 28 -23.07 9.98 -18.64
C SER A 28 -21.98 10.00 -17.59
N GLY A 29 -22.12 9.16 -16.56
CA GLY A 29 -21.10 9.03 -15.52
C GLY A 29 -21.15 7.66 -14.86
N THR A 30 -20.05 7.28 -14.23
CA THR A 30 -19.91 6.10 -13.38
C THR A 30 -18.99 6.45 -12.21
N ALA A 31 -19.16 5.74 -11.08
CA ALA A 31 -18.32 5.92 -9.90
C ALA A 31 -17.87 4.55 -9.39
N TYR A 32 -16.68 4.50 -8.82
CA TYR A 32 -16.10 3.29 -8.21
C TYR A 32 -15.07 3.69 -7.16
N TRP A 33 -14.77 2.79 -6.21
CA TRP A 33 -13.66 3.02 -5.28
C TRP A 33 -12.36 3.01 -6.05
N ASN A 34 -11.57 4.08 -5.87
CA ASN A 34 -10.27 4.21 -6.54
C ASN A 34 -9.24 3.17 -6.05
N ASN A 35 -9.38 2.77 -4.79
CA ASN A 35 -8.48 1.80 -4.13
C ASN A 35 -9.30 0.61 -3.62
N SER A 36 -9.45 0.48 -2.30
CA SER A 36 -10.21 -0.60 -1.69
C SER A 36 -11.55 -0.11 -1.14
N SER A 37 -12.56 -0.96 -1.21
CA SER A 37 -13.83 -0.79 -0.50
C SER A 37 -13.74 -1.21 0.97
N SER A 38 -12.58 -1.71 1.43
CA SER A 38 -12.32 -2.12 2.80
C SER A 38 -11.15 -1.31 3.37
N VAL A 39 -11.37 -0.68 4.53
CA VAL A 39 -10.40 0.19 5.19
C VAL A 39 -10.13 -0.27 6.62
N ALA A 40 -9.00 0.19 7.17
CA ALA A 40 -8.59 -0.10 8.54
C ALA A 40 -9.55 0.50 9.59
N ALA A 41 -9.42 0.04 10.85
CA ALA A 41 -10.22 0.56 11.97
C ALA A 41 -9.91 2.03 12.30
N GLN A 42 -8.69 2.49 12.02
CA GLN A 42 -8.24 3.86 12.27
C GLN A 42 -8.93 4.85 11.32
N LYS A 43 -9.11 6.10 11.79
CA LYS A 43 -9.60 7.20 10.97
C LYS A 43 -8.77 7.40 9.71
N GLY A 44 -9.40 7.80 8.62
CA GLY A 44 -8.73 8.01 7.35
C GLY A 44 -9.68 8.55 6.29
N ASN A 45 -9.34 8.31 5.05
CA ASN A 45 -10.18 8.61 3.90
C ASN A 45 -10.16 7.48 2.88
N ALA A 46 -11.22 7.39 2.09
CA ALA A 46 -11.32 6.55 0.91
C ALA A 46 -11.70 7.42 -0.28
N ALA A 47 -11.17 7.11 -1.45
CA ALA A 47 -11.38 7.90 -2.65
C ALA A 47 -12.36 7.20 -3.61
N ILE A 48 -13.40 7.91 -4.01
CA ILE A 48 -14.30 7.51 -5.09
C ILE A 48 -13.82 8.20 -6.36
N ARG A 49 -13.50 7.44 -7.38
CA ARG A 49 -13.21 7.93 -8.72
C ARG A 49 -14.50 7.98 -9.52
N MET A 50 -14.68 9.08 -10.25
CA MET A 50 -15.81 9.29 -11.13
C MET A 50 -15.30 9.53 -12.55
N GLU A 51 -15.92 8.86 -13.51
CA GLU A 51 -15.61 8.97 -14.93
C GLU A 51 -16.89 9.21 -15.73
N GLY A 52 -16.78 9.97 -16.79
CA GLY A 52 -17.91 10.26 -17.67
C GLY A 52 -17.68 11.49 -18.54
N THR A 53 -18.74 11.94 -19.20
CA THR A 53 -18.69 13.11 -20.06
C THR A 53 -18.45 14.36 -19.23
N ALA A 54 -17.46 15.19 -19.59
CA ALA A 54 -17.22 16.48 -18.95
C ALA A 54 -18.47 17.36 -19.04
N GLY A 55 -18.79 18.09 -17.98
CA GLY A 55 -20.03 18.86 -17.87
C GLY A 55 -21.19 18.07 -17.22
N THR A 56 -21.10 16.76 -17.07
CA THR A 56 -22.12 15.97 -16.38
C THR A 56 -22.20 16.33 -14.91
N GLN A 57 -23.37 16.78 -14.45
CA GLN A 57 -23.61 17.05 -13.03
C GLN A 57 -23.74 15.74 -12.25
N TRP A 58 -23.24 15.73 -11.03
CA TRP A 58 -23.34 14.60 -10.11
C TRP A 58 -23.70 15.07 -8.72
N GLN A 59 -24.33 14.17 -7.96
CA GLN A 59 -24.61 14.32 -6.54
C GLN A 59 -24.22 13.02 -5.84
N ALA A 60 -23.53 13.12 -4.72
CA ALA A 60 -23.19 12.00 -3.85
C ALA A 60 -23.87 12.17 -2.49
N GLU A 61 -24.34 11.06 -1.92
CA GLU A 61 -24.99 11.01 -0.61
C GLU A 61 -24.48 9.80 0.17
N ILE A 62 -24.13 10.00 1.44
CA ILE A 62 -23.87 8.93 2.39
C ILE A 62 -25.21 8.52 2.96
N THR A 63 -25.81 7.46 2.42
CA THR A 63 -27.16 6.99 2.78
C THR A 63 -27.17 6.13 4.04
N GLU A 64 -26.02 5.52 4.38
CA GLU A 64 -25.81 4.77 5.61
C GLU A 64 -24.41 5.07 6.14
N GLY A 65 -24.22 5.12 7.46
CA GLY A 65 -22.92 5.37 8.10
C GLY A 65 -22.52 6.84 8.18
N SER A 66 -23.43 7.79 7.97
CA SER A 66 -23.15 9.23 8.05
C SER A 66 -22.76 9.72 9.47
N GLU A 67 -22.97 8.90 10.48
CA GLU A 67 -22.52 9.19 11.85
C GLU A 67 -21.01 9.05 12.02
N TRP A 68 -20.32 8.30 11.14
CA TRP A 68 -18.89 8.09 11.18
C TRP A 68 -18.17 8.37 9.85
N CYS A 69 -18.92 8.57 8.74
CA CYS A 69 -18.40 9.02 7.45
C CYS A 69 -18.85 10.44 7.13
N SER A 70 -18.06 11.17 6.33
CA SER A 70 -18.35 12.53 5.88
C SER A 70 -17.62 12.84 4.58
N PHE A 71 -18.17 13.75 3.75
CA PHE A 71 -17.45 14.33 2.59
C PHE A 71 -16.54 15.51 2.98
N SER A 72 -16.39 15.80 4.26
CA SER A 72 -15.51 16.86 4.75
C SER A 72 -14.73 16.40 5.98
N LEU A 73 -13.47 16.80 6.06
CA LEU A 73 -12.60 16.51 7.20
C LEU A 73 -12.99 17.35 8.45
N SER A 74 -13.49 18.56 8.23
CA SER A 74 -13.76 19.54 9.31
C SER A 74 -15.20 19.61 9.78
N SER A 75 -16.14 19.01 9.06
CA SER A 75 -17.56 19.08 9.36
C SER A 75 -18.29 17.83 8.89
N LYS A 76 -19.44 17.51 9.52
CA LYS A 76 -20.28 16.38 9.08
C LYS A 76 -21.11 16.80 7.86
N ILE A 77 -20.67 16.37 6.67
CA ILE A 77 -21.35 16.60 5.40
C ILE A 77 -21.66 15.23 4.78
N ALA A 78 -22.94 14.90 4.72
CA ALA A 78 -23.42 13.64 4.15
C ALA A 78 -23.82 13.74 2.67
N THR A 79 -23.89 14.95 2.11
CA THR A 79 -24.22 15.19 0.70
C THR A 79 -23.21 16.11 0.05
N LYS A 80 -22.83 15.83 -1.20
CA LYS A 80 -21.93 16.67 -1.98
C LYS A 80 -22.32 16.60 -3.46
N GLU A 81 -22.19 17.71 -4.15
CA GLU A 81 -22.51 17.81 -5.58
C GLU A 81 -21.35 18.44 -6.33
N GLY A 82 -21.35 18.29 -7.65
CA GLY A 82 -20.36 18.88 -8.52
C GLY A 82 -20.62 18.54 -9.99
N THR A 83 -19.63 18.87 -10.80
CA THR A 83 -19.65 18.63 -12.25
C THR A 83 -18.39 17.89 -12.64
N LEU A 84 -18.51 16.86 -13.50
CA LEU A 84 -17.35 16.15 -14.03
C LEU A 84 -16.54 17.10 -14.91
N VAL A 85 -15.23 17.09 -14.72
CA VAL A 85 -14.27 17.81 -15.56
C VAL A 85 -13.50 16.82 -16.42
N GLU A 86 -12.84 17.32 -17.46
CA GLU A 86 -11.92 16.50 -18.24
C GLU A 86 -10.78 16.00 -17.36
N GLY A 87 -10.45 14.71 -17.46
CA GLY A 87 -9.42 14.07 -16.65
C GLY A 87 -9.96 13.41 -15.38
N MET A 88 -9.23 13.52 -14.28
CA MET A 88 -9.50 12.79 -13.05
C MET A 88 -10.49 13.55 -12.15
N ASN A 89 -11.61 12.90 -11.81
CA ASN A 89 -12.58 13.39 -10.84
C ASN A 89 -12.56 12.48 -9.61
N VAL A 90 -12.21 13.03 -8.45
CA VAL A 90 -12.08 12.28 -7.19
C VAL A 90 -12.92 12.92 -6.10
N LEU A 91 -13.69 12.10 -5.39
CA LEU A 91 -14.45 12.47 -4.21
C LEU A 91 -13.92 11.70 -3.01
N TYR A 92 -13.48 12.40 -1.97
CA TYR A 92 -13.01 11.78 -0.74
C TYR A 92 -14.15 11.57 0.24
N VAL A 93 -14.19 10.36 0.85
CA VAL A 93 -15.03 10.00 1.98
C VAL A 93 -14.11 9.86 3.19
N TYR A 94 -14.21 10.76 4.15
CA TYR A 94 -13.48 10.74 5.41
C TYR A 94 -14.25 9.91 6.43
N TYR A 95 -13.55 9.11 7.24
CA TYR A 95 -14.16 8.27 8.27
C TYR A 95 -13.42 8.39 9.60
N SER A 96 -14.18 8.28 10.70
CA SER A 96 -13.64 8.29 12.07
C SER A 96 -13.11 6.90 12.45
N ASP A 97 -12.37 6.83 13.59
CA ASP A 97 -11.95 5.55 14.18
C ASP A 97 -13.17 4.66 14.45
N ASN A 98 -13.06 3.38 14.09
CA ASN A 98 -13.98 2.35 14.55
C ASN A 98 -13.41 1.74 15.84
N ILE A 99 -13.89 2.20 16.97
CA ILE A 99 -13.43 1.74 18.29
C ILE A 99 -14.09 0.43 18.75
N ASN A 100 -15.02 -0.12 17.96
CA ASN A 100 -15.70 -1.38 18.23
C ASN A 100 -14.95 -2.54 17.57
N ASP A 101 -15.06 -3.73 18.13
CA ASP A 101 -14.45 -4.95 17.58
C ASP A 101 -15.16 -5.42 16.29
N ALA A 102 -16.39 -4.99 16.06
CA ALA A 102 -17.17 -5.35 14.88
C ALA A 102 -16.85 -4.44 13.70
N GLN A 103 -16.72 -5.05 12.52
CA GLN A 103 -16.70 -4.33 11.25
C GLN A 103 -18.00 -3.51 11.10
N ARG A 104 -17.90 -2.31 10.52
CA ARG A 104 -19.04 -1.48 10.16
C ARG A 104 -19.03 -1.12 8.67
N GLN A 105 -20.18 -0.75 8.14
CA GLN A 105 -20.33 -0.42 6.73
C GLN A 105 -20.99 0.94 6.55
N ALA A 106 -20.59 1.66 5.53
CA ALA A 106 -21.24 2.86 5.03
C ALA A 106 -21.63 2.66 3.58
N THR A 107 -22.76 3.24 3.18
CA THR A 107 -23.23 3.23 1.81
C THR A 107 -23.19 4.63 1.24
N VAL A 108 -22.51 4.77 0.09
CA VAL A 108 -22.43 6.03 -0.66
C VAL A 108 -23.13 5.83 -2.00
N THR A 109 -24.12 6.66 -2.28
CA THR A 109 -24.83 6.69 -3.54
C THR A 109 -24.37 7.88 -4.36
N VAL A 110 -23.89 7.64 -5.59
CA VAL A 110 -23.51 8.68 -6.54
C VAL A 110 -24.47 8.67 -7.70
N SER A 111 -25.19 9.79 -7.89
CA SER A 111 -26.17 9.97 -8.97
C SER A 111 -25.64 10.96 -10.00
N PHE A 112 -25.80 10.66 -11.28
CA PHE A 112 -25.36 11.49 -12.40
C PHE A 112 -26.56 12.04 -13.17
N ALA A 113 -26.42 13.23 -13.75
CA ALA A 113 -27.39 13.73 -14.71
C ALA A 113 -27.59 12.70 -15.83
N GLY A 114 -28.84 12.50 -16.26
CA GLY A 114 -29.22 11.39 -17.16
C GLY A 114 -29.73 10.13 -16.42
N GLY A 115 -29.83 10.18 -15.07
CA GLY A 115 -30.52 9.17 -14.26
C GLY A 115 -29.69 7.95 -13.86
N LYS A 116 -28.42 7.87 -14.24
CA LYS A 116 -27.54 6.77 -13.81
C LYS A 116 -27.14 6.97 -12.35
N GLN A 117 -27.19 5.90 -11.58
CA GLN A 117 -26.81 5.87 -10.19
C GLN A 117 -25.84 4.72 -9.91
N THR A 118 -24.88 4.96 -9.04
CA THR A 118 -23.94 3.94 -8.54
C THR A 118 -24.01 3.90 -7.03
N VAL A 119 -24.18 2.71 -6.46
CA VAL A 119 -24.17 2.47 -5.03
C VAL A 119 -22.84 1.81 -4.65
N LEU A 120 -22.13 2.40 -3.71
CA LEU A 120 -20.81 1.98 -3.27
C LEU A 120 -20.82 1.70 -1.77
N THR A 121 -20.36 0.54 -1.36
CA THR A 121 -20.22 0.18 0.05
C THR A 121 -18.78 0.34 0.51
N LEU A 122 -18.55 1.05 1.60
CA LEU A 122 -17.29 1.14 2.31
C LEU A 122 -17.37 0.29 3.57
N SER A 123 -16.49 -0.69 3.71
CA SER A 123 -16.38 -1.52 4.91
C SER A 123 -15.21 -1.05 5.76
N GLN A 124 -15.43 -0.69 7.01
CA GLN A 124 -14.36 -0.37 7.95
C GLN A 124 -14.22 -1.49 8.96
N LYS A 125 -13.02 -2.04 9.06
CA LYS A 125 -12.69 -3.08 10.05
C LYS A 125 -12.96 -2.59 11.47
N GLY A 126 -13.27 -3.52 12.38
CA GLY A 126 -13.31 -3.23 13.81
C GLY A 126 -11.91 -2.98 14.37
N GLN A 127 -11.84 -2.29 15.49
CA GLN A 127 -10.62 -2.17 16.26
C GLN A 127 -10.40 -3.51 16.98
N VAL A 128 -9.67 -4.40 16.33
CA VAL A 128 -9.24 -5.63 16.97
C VAL A 128 -8.16 -5.27 17.97
N ASN A 129 -8.34 -5.59 19.23
CA ASN A 129 -7.30 -5.50 20.26
C ASN A 129 -6.14 -6.52 20.02
N SER A 130 -6.25 -7.31 18.99
CA SER A 130 -5.21 -8.05 18.27
C SER A 130 -5.59 -7.96 16.81
N PRO A 131 -4.79 -7.37 15.93
CA PRO A 131 -5.02 -7.53 14.51
C PRO A 131 -5.04 -9.03 14.25
N GLU A 132 -6.15 -9.55 13.71
CA GLU A 132 -6.14 -10.83 13.03
C GLU A 132 -5.27 -10.65 11.78
N PHE A 133 -3.97 -10.54 12.01
CA PHE A 133 -3.03 -10.87 10.96
C PHE A 133 -3.33 -12.31 10.65
N SER A 134 -3.89 -12.53 9.48
CA SER A 134 -4.09 -13.86 9.00
C SER A 134 -2.75 -14.57 9.08
N THR A 135 -2.60 -15.48 10.05
CA THR A 135 -1.42 -16.35 10.17
C THR A 135 -1.24 -17.23 8.93
N SER A 136 -2.17 -17.16 7.97
CA SER A 136 -2.05 -17.77 6.65
C SER A 136 -0.97 -17.14 5.75
N TRP A 137 -0.49 -15.92 6.07
CA TRP A 137 0.56 -15.24 5.34
C TRP A 137 1.87 -15.40 6.10
N ALA A 138 2.70 -16.34 5.66
CA ALA A 138 3.91 -16.74 6.38
C ALA A 138 4.92 -15.61 6.59
N GLU A 139 4.88 -14.59 5.71
CA GLU A 139 5.77 -13.42 5.75
C GLU A 139 5.27 -12.28 6.64
N ILE A 140 4.12 -12.39 7.28
CA ILE A 140 3.69 -11.34 8.20
C ILE A 140 4.34 -11.55 9.56
N PRO A 141 5.14 -10.58 10.07
CA PRO A 141 5.73 -10.66 11.39
C PRO A 141 4.67 -10.78 12.49
N ALA A 142 5.04 -11.35 13.62
CA ALA A 142 4.17 -11.35 14.77
C ALA A 142 3.80 -9.92 15.17
N TYR A 143 2.55 -9.77 15.63
CA TYR A 143 2.09 -8.49 16.11
C TYR A 143 2.95 -8.00 17.27
N LYS A 144 3.32 -6.71 17.21
CA LYS A 144 4.03 -6.02 18.28
C LYS A 144 3.29 -4.74 18.60
N GLU A 145 2.93 -4.57 19.86
CA GLU A 145 2.30 -3.34 20.31
C GLU A 145 3.29 -2.17 20.28
N GLY A 146 2.80 -1.00 19.88
CA GLY A 146 3.57 0.25 19.88
C GLY A 146 2.63 1.44 19.68
N THR A 147 2.77 2.48 20.52
CA THR A 147 1.90 3.67 20.51
C THR A 147 1.84 4.40 19.18
N ASN A 148 2.91 4.33 18.40
CA ASN A 148 3.01 5.00 17.11
C ASN A 148 2.83 4.04 15.92
N PHE A 149 2.68 2.74 16.17
CA PHE A 149 2.56 1.76 15.10
C PHE A 149 1.17 1.74 14.52
N GLN A 150 1.12 1.70 13.20
CA GLN A 150 -0.08 1.45 12.42
C GLN A 150 0.20 0.31 11.45
N TYR A 151 -0.64 -0.71 11.51
CA TYR A 151 -0.55 -1.86 10.62
C TYR A 151 -1.50 -1.65 9.45
N VAL A 152 -0.97 -1.74 8.24
CA VAL A 152 -1.71 -1.49 7.00
C VAL A 152 -1.53 -2.67 6.08
N THR A 153 -2.59 -3.06 5.37
CA THR A 153 -2.53 -4.08 4.32
C THR A 153 -3.21 -3.54 3.06
N HIS A 154 -2.45 -3.48 1.98
CA HIS A 154 -2.95 -3.06 0.69
C HIS A 154 -3.41 -4.25 -0.14
N TYR A 155 -4.58 -4.10 -0.74
CA TYR A 155 -5.19 -5.08 -1.62
C TYR A 155 -5.37 -4.50 -3.02
N VAL A 156 -5.43 -5.37 -4.00
CA VAL A 156 -5.74 -5.04 -5.40
C VAL A 156 -6.67 -6.08 -5.98
N ASN A 157 -7.39 -5.71 -7.03
CA ASN A 157 -8.17 -6.67 -7.80
C ASN A 157 -7.29 -7.28 -8.89
N LEU A 158 -7.10 -8.60 -8.84
CA LEU A 158 -6.41 -9.36 -9.87
C LEU A 158 -7.39 -10.36 -10.49
N ASN A 159 -7.79 -10.12 -11.74
CA ASN A 159 -8.73 -10.99 -12.48
C ASN A 159 -10.04 -11.24 -11.72
N GLY A 160 -10.61 -10.20 -11.10
CA GLY A 160 -11.88 -10.29 -10.36
C GLY A 160 -11.76 -10.87 -8.95
N LYS A 161 -10.54 -11.12 -8.47
CA LYS A 161 -10.27 -11.55 -7.09
C LYS A 161 -9.48 -10.48 -6.36
N GLU A 162 -9.91 -10.15 -5.15
CA GLU A 162 -9.11 -9.33 -4.24
C GLU A 162 -7.91 -10.14 -3.75
N VAL A 163 -6.71 -9.64 -4.00
CA VAL A 163 -5.46 -10.23 -3.56
C VAL A 163 -4.64 -9.22 -2.76
N ARG A 164 -3.93 -9.68 -1.76
CA ARG A 164 -3.03 -8.85 -0.97
C ARG A 164 -1.82 -8.45 -1.83
N ASN A 165 -1.57 -7.15 -1.89
CA ASN A 165 -0.39 -6.62 -2.55
C ASN A 165 0.82 -6.67 -1.60
N TYR A 166 0.71 -6.03 -0.44
CA TYR A 166 1.69 -6.10 0.65
C TYR A 166 1.06 -5.63 1.97
N SER A 167 1.74 -5.93 3.07
CA SER A 167 1.39 -5.42 4.40
C SER A 167 2.57 -4.70 5.02
N MET A 168 2.33 -3.75 5.94
CA MET A 168 3.39 -3.02 6.61
C MET A 168 3.07 -2.73 8.08
N CYS A 169 4.12 -2.53 8.86
CA CYS A 169 4.08 -1.80 10.13
C CYS A 169 4.64 -0.41 9.89
N TYR A 170 3.78 0.59 9.92
CA TYR A 170 4.15 1.98 9.75
C TYR A 170 4.35 2.65 11.11
N ASP A 171 5.46 3.35 11.30
CA ASP A 171 5.70 4.16 12.49
C ASP A 171 5.38 5.63 12.20
N LYS A 172 4.32 6.14 12.84
CA LYS A 172 3.86 7.52 12.71
C LYS A 172 4.86 8.54 13.21
N SER A 173 5.74 8.18 14.14
CA SER A 173 6.77 9.09 14.66
C SER A 173 7.95 9.25 13.71
N HIS A 174 8.41 8.16 13.10
CA HIS A 174 9.45 8.18 12.08
C HIS A 174 8.91 8.55 10.69
N LYS A 175 7.57 8.51 10.49
CA LYS A 175 6.89 8.70 9.21
C LYS A 175 7.44 7.75 8.13
N GLY A 176 7.61 6.49 8.49
CA GLY A 176 8.15 5.47 7.61
C GLY A 176 7.82 4.05 8.08
N ALA A 177 7.79 3.10 7.14
CA ALA A 177 7.55 1.71 7.47
C ALA A 177 8.77 1.08 8.17
N LEU A 178 8.53 0.44 9.32
CA LEU A 178 9.54 -0.36 10.01
C LEU A 178 9.78 -1.68 9.29
N TRP A 179 8.73 -2.24 8.71
CA TRP A 179 8.81 -3.36 7.79
C TRP A 179 7.67 -3.34 6.78
N VAL A 180 7.92 -3.92 5.62
CA VAL A 180 6.96 -4.24 4.57
C VAL A 180 7.10 -5.70 4.21
N ALA A 181 6.01 -6.45 4.26
CA ALA A 181 5.95 -7.90 4.06
C ALA A 181 5.13 -8.25 2.82
N TYR A 182 5.66 -9.10 1.96
CA TYR A 182 5.01 -9.46 0.71
C TYR A 182 5.48 -10.80 0.13
N PRO A 183 4.58 -11.55 -0.55
CA PRO A 183 4.97 -12.70 -1.33
C PRO A 183 5.61 -12.24 -2.64
N LEU A 184 6.73 -12.85 -3.04
CA LEU A 184 7.33 -12.68 -4.34
C LEU A 184 7.18 -13.96 -5.17
N HIS A 185 6.39 -13.87 -6.22
CA HIS A 185 6.07 -14.96 -7.12
C HIS A 185 5.79 -14.41 -8.53
N SER A 186 5.94 -15.24 -9.53
CA SER A 186 5.75 -14.84 -10.93
C SER A 186 4.37 -14.25 -11.25
N CYS A 187 3.32 -14.61 -10.49
CA CYS A 187 1.98 -14.04 -10.68
C CYS A 187 1.88 -12.53 -10.37
N TYR A 188 2.85 -11.96 -9.66
CA TYR A 188 2.92 -10.51 -9.39
C TYR A 188 3.78 -9.77 -10.41
N ILE A 189 4.52 -10.51 -11.24
CA ILE A 189 5.46 -9.97 -12.22
C ILE A 189 4.81 -10.01 -13.60
N GLY A 190 4.62 -8.85 -14.19
CA GLY A 190 4.16 -8.67 -15.57
C GLY A 190 5.20 -7.91 -16.40
N GLY A 191 4.75 -7.24 -17.43
CA GLY A 191 5.61 -6.44 -18.32
C GLY A 191 5.32 -4.95 -18.23
N LEU A 192 4.65 -4.48 -17.18
CA LEU A 192 4.33 -3.06 -17.05
C LEU A 192 5.54 -2.25 -16.59
N ASP A 193 5.71 -1.10 -17.21
CA ASP A 193 6.65 -0.09 -16.75
C ASP A 193 6.21 0.48 -15.39
N ARG A 194 7.18 1.04 -14.66
CA ARG A 194 6.89 1.70 -13.39
C ARG A 194 6.00 2.93 -13.61
N THR A 195 5.04 3.11 -12.70
CA THR A 195 4.06 4.21 -12.80
C THR A 195 4.61 5.55 -12.33
N ASP A 196 5.58 5.55 -11.41
CA ASP A 196 6.13 6.75 -10.74
C ASP A 196 5.06 7.69 -10.13
N GLU A 197 3.92 7.13 -9.72
CA GLU A 197 2.76 7.85 -9.20
C GLU A 197 2.88 8.11 -7.69
N TRP A 198 3.83 8.96 -7.30
CA TRP A 198 4.09 9.30 -5.91
C TRP A 198 2.95 10.08 -5.28
N ILE A 199 2.22 9.44 -4.38
CA ILE A 199 1.05 9.99 -3.68
C ILE A 199 1.03 9.57 -2.20
N TYR A 200 0.21 10.25 -1.42
CA TYR A 200 -0.10 9.83 -0.07
C TYR A 200 -0.78 8.44 -0.06
N ASP A 201 -0.41 7.64 0.92
CA ASP A 201 -1.08 6.37 1.22
C ASP A 201 -2.48 6.67 1.78
N PRO A 202 -3.56 6.21 1.13
CA PRO A 202 -4.91 6.52 1.58
C PRO A 202 -5.28 5.87 2.92
N ASP A 203 -4.55 4.84 3.34
CA ASP A 203 -4.81 4.11 4.58
C ASP A 203 -4.08 4.72 5.79
N ILE A 204 -3.30 5.79 5.58
CA ILE A 204 -2.56 6.51 6.62
C ILE A 204 -2.94 8.00 6.56
N ALA A 205 -3.27 8.61 7.70
CA ALA A 205 -3.60 10.03 7.72
C ALA A 205 -2.40 10.88 7.26
N GLU A 206 -2.64 11.91 6.43
CA GLU A 206 -1.59 12.74 5.81
C GLU A 206 -0.64 13.38 6.84
N GLU A 207 -1.15 13.76 8.02
CA GLU A 207 -0.35 14.34 9.10
C GLU A 207 0.80 13.43 9.58
N TYR A 208 0.65 12.11 9.38
CA TYR A 208 1.68 11.12 9.69
C TYR A 208 2.54 10.72 8.50
N GLN A 209 2.32 11.29 7.35
CA GLN A 209 3.08 11.00 6.15
C GLN A 209 4.03 12.16 5.80
N ILE A 210 4.89 11.92 4.82
CA ILE A 210 5.79 12.92 4.23
C ILE A 210 5.40 13.15 2.78
N PHE A 211 5.74 14.29 2.24
CA PHE A 211 5.49 14.64 0.85
C PHE A 211 6.79 14.76 0.07
N VAL A 212 7.16 13.70 -0.63
CA VAL A 212 8.40 13.66 -1.44
C VAL A 212 8.07 13.32 -2.90
N ALA A 213 7.37 14.22 -3.57
CA ALA A 213 6.92 14.01 -4.94
C ALA A 213 8.09 13.91 -5.95
N LYS A 214 9.19 14.65 -5.71
CA LYS A 214 10.37 14.65 -6.59
C LYS A 214 11.57 14.02 -5.92
N ALA A 215 12.09 14.64 -4.86
CA ALA A 215 13.25 14.20 -4.11
C ALA A 215 13.24 14.86 -2.73
N TYR A 216 14.01 14.30 -1.79
CA TYR A 216 14.35 15.01 -0.54
C TYR A 216 15.16 16.27 -0.84
N LYS A 217 15.13 17.27 0.06
CA LYS A 217 15.93 18.50 -0.11
C LYS A 217 17.43 18.21 -0.09
N GLU A 218 17.83 17.14 0.57
CA GLU A 218 19.22 16.69 0.65
C GLU A 218 19.68 15.84 -0.55
N TYR A 219 18.87 15.73 -1.60
CA TYR A 219 19.30 15.05 -2.85
C TYR A 219 20.59 15.70 -3.41
N PRO A 220 21.58 14.92 -3.84
CA PRO A 220 21.57 13.48 -4.10
C PRO A 220 22.02 12.59 -2.92
N ALA A 221 22.11 13.08 -1.69
CA ALA A 221 22.50 12.26 -0.54
C ALA A 221 21.48 11.14 -0.28
N TYR A 222 20.19 11.47 -0.37
CA TYR A 222 19.13 10.51 -0.14
C TYR A 222 18.19 10.42 -1.34
N ASP A 223 17.91 9.18 -1.75
CA ASP A 223 16.85 8.79 -2.67
C ASP A 223 15.56 8.49 -1.89
N ARG A 224 14.45 8.41 -2.62
CA ARG A 224 13.20 7.78 -2.16
C ARG A 224 13.39 6.26 -2.22
N GLY A 225 13.98 5.69 -1.16
CA GLY A 225 14.25 4.25 -1.09
C GLY A 225 12.97 3.47 -0.87
N HIS A 226 12.55 2.67 -1.86
CA HIS A 226 11.42 1.78 -1.72
C HIS A 226 11.67 0.67 -0.72
N GLN A 227 10.64 0.30 0.05
CA GLN A 227 10.64 -0.93 0.84
C GLN A 227 10.28 -2.13 -0.06
N ILE A 228 9.03 -2.23 -0.55
CA ILE A 228 8.72 -3.14 -1.65
C ILE A 228 9.04 -2.45 -2.98
N PRO A 229 9.93 -3.03 -3.83
CA PRO A 229 10.28 -2.42 -5.10
C PRO A 229 9.12 -2.44 -6.09
N SER A 230 9.00 -1.41 -6.92
CA SER A 230 8.00 -1.38 -8.00
C SER A 230 8.18 -2.54 -8.99
N ALA A 231 9.41 -2.99 -9.21
CA ALA A 231 9.72 -4.12 -10.09
C ALA A 231 9.17 -5.47 -9.60
N ASP A 232 8.81 -5.59 -8.31
CA ASP A 232 8.19 -6.79 -7.74
C ASP A 232 6.66 -6.80 -7.92
N ARG A 233 6.07 -5.74 -8.51
CA ARG A 233 4.63 -5.51 -8.68
C ARG A 233 4.31 -4.93 -10.04
N THR A 234 4.59 -5.69 -11.10
CA THR A 234 4.43 -5.25 -12.49
C THR A 234 3.31 -5.98 -13.25
N MET A 235 2.46 -6.75 -12.56
CA MET A 235 1.36 -7.48 -13.19
C MET A 235 0.20 -6.54 -13.55
N THR A 236 -0.15 -5.59 -12.68
CA THR A 236 -1.18 -4.59 -12.96
C THR A 236 -0.69 -3.19 -12.59
N ARG A 237 -1.28 -2.16 -13.24
CA ARG A 237 -0.99 -0.76 -12.93
C ARG A 237 -1.28 -0.43 -11.47
N GLU A 238 -2.39 -0.93 -10.92
CA GLU A 238 -2.79 -0.70 -9.54
C GLU A 238 -1.77 -1.28 -8.55
N MET A 239 -1.32 -2.53 -8.76
CA MET A 239 -0.25 -3.12 -7.95
C MET A 239 1.00 -2.25 -7.93
N ASN A 240 1.41 -1.77 -9.10
CA ASN A 240 2.61 -0.96 -9.24
C ASN A 240 2.42 0.42 -8.60
N ALA A 241 1.29 1.09 -8.83
CA ALA A 241 1.00 2.41 -8.28
C ALA A 241 1.04 2.43 -6.75
N GLN A 242 0.54 1.38 -6.07
CA GLN A 242 0.61 1.27 -4.61
C GLN A 242 2.04 1.21 -4.07
N THR A 243 3.02 0.77 -4.87
CA THR A 243 4.43 0.79 -4.43
C THR A 243 5.02 2.21 -4.37
N PHE A 244 4.36 3.19 -4.98
CA PHE A 244 4.72 4.62 -4.96
C PHE A 244 3.99 5.42 -3.88
N TYR A 245 3.30 4.77 -2.95
CA TYR A 245 2.82 5.46 -1.77
C TYR A 245 3.99 5.98 -0.94
N PHE A 246 3.88 7.21 -0.43
CA PHE A 246 4.93 7.80 0.42
C PHE A 246 5.21 6.96 1.67
N SER A 247 4.27 6.15 2.13
CA SER A 247 4.44 5.20 3.22
C SER A 247 5.44 4.08 2.92
N ASN A 248 5.63 3.75 1.63
CA ASN A 248 6.53 2.68 1.17
C ASN A 248 7.96 3.17 0.88
N GLN A 249 8.31 4.39 1.23
CA GLN A 249 9.63 4.94 0.97
C GLN A 249 10.24 5.58 2.21
N THR A 250 11.56 5.57 2.28
CA THR A 250 12.35 6.21 3.35
C THR A 250 13.60 6.86 2.76
N PRO A 251 14.24 7.83 3.48
CA PRO A 251 15.48 8.44 3.00
C PRO A 251 16.62 7.41 3.00
N GLN A 252 16.99 6.93 1.82
CA GLN A 252 18.04 5.94 1.63
C GLN A 252 19.22 6.54 0.86
N THR A 253 20.45 6.26 1.32
CA THR A 253 21.65 6.70 0.61
C THR A 253 21.61 6.27 -0.85
N GLY A 254 21.73 7.22 -1.78
CA GLY A 254 21.56 6.96 -3.21
C GLY A 254 22.71 6.15 -3.80
N LYS A 255 23.83 6.82 -4.08
CA LYS A 255 25.00 6.16 -4.65
C LYS A 255 25.64 5.16 -3.68
N GLY A 256 25.96 3.97 -4.20
CA GLY A 256 26.61 2.90 -3.44
C GLY A 256 25.66 2.06 -2.57
N LEU A 257 24.43 2.52 -2.27
CA LEU A 257 23.42 1.71 -1.59
C LEU A 257 22.19 1.53 -2.48
N ASN A 258 21.25 2.45 -2.50
CA ASN A 258 19.98 2.29 -3.21
C ASN A 258 20.17 1.99 -4.71
N GLN A 259 21.04 2.76 -5.38
CA GLN A 259 21.35 2.63 -6.80
C GLN A 259 22.45 1.60 -7.11
N SER A 260 22.83 0.75 -6.16
CA SER A 260 23.94 -0.19 -6.29
C SER A 260 23.62 -1.51 -5.59
N ILE A 261 24.23 -1.80 -4.44
CA ILE A 261 24.12 -3.11 -3.78
C ILE A 261 22.70 -3.48 -3.40
N TRP A 262 21.85 -2.50 -3.00
CA TRP A 262 20.44 -2.74 -2.66
C TRP A 262 19.63 -3.11 -3.90
N MET A 263 19.75 -2.33 -4.98
CA MET A 263 19.13 -2.64 -6.28
C MET A 263 19.56 -4.01 -6.82
N ASN A 264 20.85 -4.35 -6.71
CA ASN A 264 21.36 -5.63 -7.14
C ASN A 264 20.87 -6.80 -6.25
N LEU A 265 20.65 -6.55 -4.96
CA LEU A 265 20.01 -7.52 -4.08
C LEU A 265 18.55 -7.76 -4.50
N GLU A 266 17.78 -6.72 -4.79
CA GLU A 266 16.40 -6.83 -5.28
C GLU A 266 16.34 -7.59 -6.63
N ASP A 267 17.24 -7.31 -7.52
CA ASP A 267 17.40 -8.04 -8.78
C ASP A 267 17.71 -9.53 -8.54
N LYS A 268 18.56 -9.82 -7.56
CA LYS A 268 18.91 -11.20 -7.20
C LYS A 268 17.70 -11.94 -6.61
N LEU A 269 16.84 -11.27 -5.82
CA LEU A 269 15.59 -11.84 -5.33
C LEU A 269 14.70 -12.29 -6.51
N ARG A 270 14.49 -11.41 -7.49
CA ARG A 270 13.65 -11.71 -8.67
C ARG A 270 14.26 -12.78 -9.58
N LYS A 271 15.55 -12.70 -9.85
CA LYS A 271 16.21 -13.53 -10.87
C LYS A 271 16.71 -14.89 -10.35
N SER A 272 17.02 -14.98 -9.04
CA SER A 272 17.70 -16.16 -8.49
C SER A 272 16.96 -16.81 -7.32
N TYR A 273 16.19 -16.05 -6.55
CA TYR A 273 15.56 -16.56 -5.33
C TYR A 273 14.06 -16.81 -5.47
N MET A 274 13.39 -16.03 -6.32
CA MET A 274 11.99 -16.30 -6.67
C MET A 274 11.85 -17.72 -7.23
N CYS A 275 10.82 -18.42 -6.80
CA CYS A 275 10.60 -19.82 -7.12
C CYS A 275 9.09 -20.10 -7.32
N SER A 276 8.77 -21.31 -7.80
CA SER A 276 7.40 -21.72 -8.05
C SER A 276 6.56 -21.88 -6.79
N ASP A 277 7.21 -22.13 -5.63
CA ASP A 277 6.52 -22.29 -4.34
C ASP A 277 6.18 -20.94 -3.67
N THR A 278 6.79 -19.88 -4.03
CA THR A 278 6.76 -18.54 -3.44
C THR A 278 8.00 -18.25 -2.58
N LEU A 279 8.59 -17.10 -2.82
CA LEU A 279 9.56 -16.47 -1.93
C LEU A 279 8.81 -15.48 -1.02
N TYR A 280 8.87 -15.69 0.28
CA TYR A 280 8.31 -14.79 1.27
C TYR A 280 9.36 -13.76 1.67
N VAL A 281 9.01 -12.48 1.57
CA VAL A 281 9.94 -11.36 1.75
C VAL A 281 9.40 -10.41 2.79
N GLU A 282 10.24 -10.09 3.76
CA GLU A 282 10.06 -8.95 4.63
C GLU A 282 11.27 -8.02 4.46
N THR A 283 11.01 -6.75 4.23
CA THR A 283 12.03 -5.72 4.06
C THR A 283 11.74 -4.60 5.03
N GLY A 284 12.75 -3.91 5.54
CA GLY A 284 12.47 -2.86 6.51
C GLY A 284 13.59 -1.86 6.71
N ALA A 285 13.22 -0.77 7.39
CA ALA A 285 14.09 0.29 7.82
C ALA A 285 14.26 0.22 9.34
N TYR A 286 15.50 0.23 9.80
CA TYR A 286 15.84 0.25 11.22
C TYR A 286 16.41 1.61 11.60
N TYR A 287 15.81 2.24 12.58
CA TYR A 287 16.18 3.60 12.97
C TYR A 287 17.20 3.62 14.11
N GLY A 288 17.16 2.65 15.03
CA GLY A 288 18.12 2.56 16.15
C GLY A 288 18.29 3.90 16.86
N ASN A 289 19.53 4.36 16.97
CA ASN A 289 19.88 5.69 17.49
C ASN A 289 20.01 6.68 16.31
N ALA A 290 18.97 6.81 15.47
CA ALA A 290 18.95 7.74 14.35
C ALA A 290 19.20 9.18 14.85
N SER A 291 20.18 9.86 14.25
CA SER A 291 20.53 11.24 14.56
C SER A 291 20.50 12.15 13.34
N LYS A 292 20.38 11.57 12.14
CA LYS A 292 20.29 12.29 10.88
C LYS A 292 18.84 12.46 10.48
N GLN A 293 18.52 13.58 9.85
CA GLN A 293 17.20 13.86 9.29
C GLN A 293 17.30 14.26 7.83
N ALA A 294 16.29 13.91 7.08
CA ALA A 294 16.05 14.40 5.73
C ALA A 294 14.80 15.29 5.74
N THR A 295 14.67 16.14 4.73
CA THR A 295 13.59 17.13 4.65
C THR A 295 12.75 16.86 3.42
N ASP A 296 11.45 16.74 3.59
CA ASP A 296 10.50 16.57 2.51
C ASP A 296 10.25 17.88 1.71
N ASN A 297 9.40 17.83 0.69
CA ASN A 297 9.14 19.03 -0.15
C ASN A 297 8.33 20.11 0.61
N ASN A 298 7.62 19.77 1.67
CA ASN A 298 6.86 20.69 2.52
C ASN A 298 7.70 21.26 3.69
N GLY A 299 8.94 20.81 3.87
CA GLY A 299 9.82 21.24 4.94
C GLY A 299 9.70 20.39 6.23
N VAL A 300 8.96 19.29 6.17
CA VAL A 300 8.86 18.33 7.28
C VAL A 300 10.15 17.53 7.36
N LYS A 301 10.71 17.45 8.57
CA LYS A 301 11.89 16.62 8.86
C LYS A 301 11.47 15.21 9.25
N VAL A 302 12.17 14.23 8.71
CA VAL A 302 11.99 12.82 9.00
C VAL A 302 13.33 12.18 9.33
N ASP A 303 13.30 11.20 10.22
CA ASP A 303 14.51 10.49 10.60
C ASP A 303 15.04 9.65 9.45
N VAL A 304 16.35 9.65 9.29
CA VAL A 304 17.04 8.80 8.31
C VAL A 304 17.33 7.47 8.98
N PRO A 305 16.84 6.34 8.43
CA PRO A 305 17.15 5.02 8.97
C PRO A 305 18.67 4.79 9.07
N THR A 306 19.10 4.11 10.11
CA THR A 306 20.52 3.76 10.29
C THR A 306 20.89 2.52 9.48
N HIS A 307 19.94 1.60 9.29
CA HIS A 307 20.12 0.36 8.53
C HIS A 307 18.85 -0.01 7.74
N TYR A 308 19.07 -0.83 6.74
CA TYR A 308 18.04 -1.54 5.99
C TYR A 308 18.24 -3.03 6.12
N PHE A 309 17.15 -3.78 6.11
CA PHE A 309 17.20 -5.23 6.14
C PHE A 309 16.23 -5.86 5.13
N LYS A 310 16.53 -7.08 4.73
CA LYS A 310 15.59 -8.02 4.14
C LYS A 310 15.74 -9.36 4.85
N VAL A 311 14.62 -10.02 5.15
CA VAL A 311 14.59 -11.41 5.58
C VAL A 311 13.75 -12.21 4.61
N LEU A 312 14.21 -13.39 4.26
CA LEU A 312 13.63 -14.23 3.22
C LEU A 312 13.34 -15.62 3.78
N LEU A 313 12.23 -16.20 3.33
CA LEU A 313 11.84 -17.58 3.58
C LEU A 313 11.38 -18.24 2.30
N ARG A 314 11.81 -19.45 2.02
CA ARG A 314 11.28 -20.30 0.95
C ARG A 314 11.48 -21.79 1.26
N THR A 315 10.86 -22.65 0.46
CA THR A 315 11.23 -24.07 0.43
C THR A 315 12.62 -24.22 -0.22
N LYS A 316 13.40 -25.22 0.21
CA LYS A 316 14.73 -25.49 -0.36
C LYS A 316 14.64 -25.89 -1.84
N SER A 317 13.63 -26.72 -2.18
CA SER A 317 13.43 -27.15 -3.57
C SER A 317 12.92 -26.03 -4.49
N GLY A 318 12.13 -25.09 -3.95
CA GLY A 318 11.45 -24.06 -4.72
C GLY A 318 10.32 -24.55 -5.64
N VAL A 319 10.08 -25.87 -5.68
CA VAL A 319 9.11 -26.54 -6.57
C VAL A 319 8.37 -27.67 -5.84
N SER A 320 8.20 -27.57 -4.54
CA SER A 320 7.56 -28.62 -3.73
C SER A 320 6.04 -28.70 -3.93
N GLY A 321 5.42 -27.63 -4.41
CA GLY A 321 3.98 -27.49 -4.50
C GLY A 321 3.28 -27.35 -3.15
N LYS A 322 4.04 -27.07 -2.08
CA LYS A 322 3.55 -26.91 -0.71
C LYS A 322 3.70 -25.47 -0.23
N TRP A 323 2.79 -25.06 0.61
CA TRP A 323 2.99 -23.86 1.41
C TRP A 323 4.02 -24.11 2.51
N VAL A 324 4.79 -23.10 2.90
CA VAL A 324 5.86 -23.25 3.91
C VAL A 324 5.35 -23.78 5.26
N ASN A 325 4.11 -23.49 5.64
CA ASN A 325 3.46 -24.04 6.85
C ASN A 325 3.06 -25.53 6.75
N GLN A 326 3.21 -26.12 5.57
CA GLN A 326 3.00 -27.55 5.31
C GLN A 326 4.32 -28.32 5.20
N CYS A 327 5.44 -27.64 5.40
CA CYS A 327 6.78 -28.19 5.25
C CYS A 327 7.43 -28.45 6.62
N ASP A 328 8.25 -29.50 6.68
CA ASP A 328 9.12 -29.72 7.82
C ASP A 328 10.30 -28.73 7.81
N ALA A 329 10.91 -28.47 8.96
CA ALA A 329 12.06 -27.58 9.10
C ALA A 329 13.20 -27.90 8.11
N SER A 330 13.45 -29.19 7.86
CA SER A 330 14.49 -29.65 6.90
C SER A 330 14.23 -29.25 5.45
N GLN A 331 12.97 -28.95 5.10
CA GLN A 331 12.55 -28.55 3.74
C GLN A 331 12.57 -27.02 3.55
N LEU A 332 12.78 -26.27 4.63
CA LEU A 332 12.74 -24.81 4.63
C LEU A 332 14.13 -24.21 4.74
N GLN A 333 14.27 -23.00 4.23
CA GLN A 333 15.48 -22.18 4.38
C GLN A 333 15.13 -20.70 4.50
N THR A 334 15.93 -20.01 5.33
CA THR A 334 15.84 -18.57 5.52
C THR A 334 17.20 -17.91 5.34
N ILE A 335 17.19 -16.61 5.08
CA ILE A 335 18.38 -15.76 5.08
C ILE A 335 17.97 -14.34 5.46
N GLY A 336 18.85 -13.63 6.16
CA GLY A 336 18.74 -12.21 6.42
C GLY A 336 19.85 -11.43 5.72
N PHE A 337 19.55 -10.18 5.36
CA PHE A 337 20.49 -9.18 4.87
C PHE A 337 20.38 -7.94 5.76
N TRP A 338 21.52 -7.38 6.15
CA TRP A 338 21.58 -6.23 7.02
C TRP A 338 22.63 -5.25 6.53
N LEU A 339 22.19 -4.07 6.08
CA LEU A 339 23.05 -3.06 5.47
C LEU A 339 22.92 -1.73 6.22
N GLU A 340 24.04 -1.14 6.60
CA GLU A 340 24.09 0.22 7.11
C GLU A 340 23.67 1.21 5.99
N ASN A 341 22.93 2.26 6.35
CA ASN A 341 22.51 3.29 5.39
C ASN A 341 23.68 4.22 5.01
N LYS A 342 24.61 3.66 4.24
CA LYS A 342 25.81 4.35 3.73
C LYS A 342 26.16 3.85 2.33
N ALA A 343 27.06 4.55 1.65
CA ALA A 343 27.62 4.08 0.39
C ALA A 343 28.53 2.86 0.60
N TYR A 344 28.41 1.89 -0.27
CA TYR A 344 29.25 0.69 -0.38
C TYR A 344 30.12 0.79 -1.63
N SER A 345 31.34 0.28 -1.56
CA SER A 345 32.23 0.10 -2.72
C SER A 345 31.82 -1.12 -3.56
N GLU A 346 31.34 -2.17 -2.87
CA GLU A 346 30.85 -3.39 -3.48
C GLU A 346 29.44 -3.17 -4.01
N SER A 347 29.22 -3.51 -5.28
CA SER A 347 27.88 -3.41 -5.88
C SER A 347 27.08 -4.71 -5.78
N GLN A 348 27.75 -5.86 -5.59
CA GLN A 348 27.09 -7.16 -5.55
C GLN A 348 26.87 -7.65 -4.12
N PRO A 349 25.68 -8.22 -3.81
CA PRO A 349 25.44 -8.87 -2.54
C PRO A 349 26.40 -10.04 -2.32
N SER A 350 27.00 -10.09 -1.13
CA SER A 350 27.91 -11.17 -0.71
C SER A 350 27.56 -11.65 0.68
N LYS A 351 28.20 -12.70 1.15
CA LYS A 351 28.03 -13.23 2.51
C LYS A 351 28.31 -12.17 3.61
N ALA A 352 29.10 -11.14 3.30
CA ALA A 352 29.47 -10.10 4.27
C ALA A 352 28.28 -9.28 4.79
N ILE A 353 27.20 -9.18 4.03
CA ILE A 353 25.98 -8.46 4.43
C ILE A 353 24.89 -9.40 4.98
N CYS A 354 25.18 -10.70 5.09
CA CYS A 354 24.19 -11.68 5.54
C CYS A 354 24.17 -11.79 7.07
N LYS A 355 22.99 -12.08 7.59
CA LYS A 355 22.72 -12.43 8.99
C LYS A 355 21.72 -13.57 9.06
N LYS A 356 21.69 -14.25 10.20
CA LYS A 356 20.58 -15.14 10.56
C LYS A 356 19.33 -14.29 10.74
N VAL A 357 18.17 -14.84 10.40
CA VAL A 357 16.89 -14.16 10.67
C VAL A 357 16.75 -13.86 12.16
N SER A 358 17.11 -14.82 13.04
CA SER A 358 17.09 -14.62 14.49
C SER A 358 17.99 -13.47 15.00
N GLU A 359 19.09 -13.16 14.32
CA GLU A 359 19.93 -12.00 14.67
C GLU A 359 19.21 -10.70 14.32
N ILE A 360 18.52 -10.65 13.18
CA ILE A 360 17.72 -9.47 12.78
C ILE A 360 16.50 -9.31 13.68
N GLU A 361 15.87 -10.40 14.13
CA GLU A 361 14.83 -10.39 15.16
C GLU A 361 15.33 -9.70 16.45
N GLN A 362 16.52 -10.06 16.92
CA GLN A 362 17.13 -9.46 18.10
C GLN A 362 17.42 -7.96 17.92
N LEU A 363 17.89 -7.55 16.74
CA LEU A 363 18.20 -6.15 16.45
C LEU A 363 16.94 -5.29 16.35
N THR A 364 15.88 -5.80 15.70
CA THR A 364 14.65 -5.03 15.43
C THR A 364 13.60 -5.18 16.52
N GLY A 365 13.66 -6.27 17.28
CA GLY A 365 12.65 -6.65 18.26
C GLY A 365 11.31 -7.09 17.62
N PHE A 366 11.29 -7.40 16.32
CA PHE A 366 10.18 -8.07 15.65
C PHE A 366 10.43 -9.56 15.58
N THR A 367 9.36 -10.36 15.51
CA THR A 367 9.44 -11.80 15.25
C THR A 367 9.00 -12.05 13.81
N PHE A 368 9.94 -12.41 12.96
CA PHE A 368 9.71 -12.71 11.56
C PHE A 368 9.29 -14.17 11.38
N PHE A 369 8.45 -14.45 10.38
CA PHE A 369 7.97 -15.79 10.09
C PHE A 369 7.50 -16.56 11.34
N PRO A 370 6.52 -16.04 12.10
CA PRO A 370 6.18 -16.56 13.45
C PRO A 370 5.72 -18.02 13.44
N GLY A 371 5.19 -18.51 12.31
CA GLY A 371 4.77 -19.92 12.15
C GLY A 371 5.90 -20.89 11.78
N ILE A 372 7.15 -20.41 11.65
CA ILE A 372 8.28 -21.23 11.20
C ILE A 372 9.14 -21.62 12.39
N PRO A 373 9.60 -22.91 12.47
CA PRO A 373 10.47 -23.36 13.55
C PRO A 373 11.72 -22.50 13.72
N GLN A 374 12.06 -22.19 14.98
CA GLN A 374 13.19 -21.29 15.29
C GLN A 374 14.53 -21.79 14.74
N GLU A 375 14.71 -23.10 14.65
CA GLU A 375 15.91 -23.73 14.06
C GLU A 375 16.15 -23.30 12.60
N VAL A 376 15.09 -23.11 11.81
CA VAL A 376 15.20 -22.62 10.42
C VAL A 376 15.71 -21.17 10.38
N LYS A 377 15.36 -20.36 11.38
CA LYS A 377 15.75 -18.94 11.49
C LYS A 377 17.14 -18.76 12.09
N ASN A 378 17.65 -19.78 12.77
CA ASN A 378 18.93 -19.73 13.47
C ASN A 378 20.15 -20.07 12.60
N ASP A 379 19.93 -20.35 11.33
CA ASP A 379 21.01 -20.66 10.39
C ASP A 379 20.66 -20.22 8.97
N PHE A 380 21.68 -20.11 8.13
CA PHE A 380 21.55 -19.98 6.69
C PHE A 380 22.78 -20.57 5.99
N ASN A 381 22.56 -21.14 4.82
CA ASN A 381 23.62 -21.64 3.98
C ASN A 381 23.84 -20.69 2.78
N ALA A 382 24.91 -19.91 2.81
CA ALA A 382 25.21 -18.92 1.76
C ALA A 382 25.29 -19.55 0.36
N ILE A 383 25.76 -20.80 0.25
CA ILE A 383 25.89 -21.51 -1.03
C ILE A 383 24.49 -21.79 -1.64
N GLU A 384 23.52 -22.22 -0.82
CA GLU A 384 22.13 -22.46 -1.26
C GLU A 384 21.43 -21.18 -1.72
N TRP A 385 21.95 -20.00 -1.31
CA TRP A 385 21.52 -18.68 -1.73
C TRP A 385 22.42 -18.05 -2.81
N ASN A 386 23.34 -18.82 -3.42
CA ASN A 386 24.26 -18.35 -4.45
C ASN A 386 25.03 -17.08 -4.02
N LEU A 387 25.56 -17.10 -2.79
CA LEU A 387 26.37 -16.02 -2.20
C LEU A 387 27.78 -16.56 -1.91
N ASN A 388 28.77 -15.80 -2.35
CA ASN A 388 30.19 -16.08 -2.13
C ASN A 388 30.71 -15.39 -0.88
#